data_2ed04d0d82db9067801eb511f9fe0697
#
_entry.id   2ed04d0d82db9067801eb511f9fe0697
#
_cell.length_a   1.000
_cell.length_b   1.000
_cell.length_c   1.000
_cell.angle_alpha   90.00
_cell.angle_beta   90.00
_cell.angle_gamma   90.00
#
_symmetry.space_group_name_H-M   'P 1'
#
loop_
_entity.id
_entity.type
_entity.pdbx_description
1 polymer ?
#
loop_
_entity_poly.entity_id
_entity_poly.type
_entity_poly.pdbx_seq_one_letter_code
_entity_poly.pdbx_strand_id
1 'polypeptide(L)'
;ELVDPWVEADLVVGFNVIGFDYTVLRGYSKFDFKTLNTLDILREIHQRLRYRVSLDSVGKATLNAAKTADGLMALKWFKEGKMNLIEEYCQKDVELTRDLFYYGLKESYLLFDRKNEGRMRIPLDWKLDDMVKKEE
;
A
#
# COMPACT_ATOMS: atom_id res chain seq x y z
N GLU A 1 -16.55 15.46 2.17
CA GLU A 1 -16.40 14.27 3.00
C GLU A 1 -15.01 13.65 2.83
N LEU A 2 -14.52 12.97 3.85
CA LEU A 2 -13.18 12.38 3.88
C LEU A 2 -12.92 11.43 2.69
N VAL A 3 -13.95 10.72 2.23
CA VAL A 3 -13.82 9.71 1.16
C VAL A 3 -14.06 10.26 -0.24
N ASP A 4 -14.44 11.53 -0.40
CA ASP A 4 -14.76 12.10 -1.71
C ASP A 4 -13.61 12.01 -2.73
N PRO A 5 -12.34 12.30 -2.36
CA PRO A 5 -11.25 12.14 -3.32
C PRO A 5 -11.07 10.71 -3.81
N TRP A 6 -11.36 9.72 -2.96
CA TRP A 6 -11.26 8.30 -3.32
C TRP A 6 -12.39 7.87 -4.26
N VAL A 7 -13.59 8.42 -4.05
CA VAL A 7 -14.74 8.15 -4.92
C VAL A 7 -14.50 8.67 -6.33
N GLU A 8 -13.87 9.84 -6.45
CA GLU A 8 -13.58 10.47 -7.73
C GLU A 8 -12.38 9.86 -8.45
N ALA A 9 -11.52 9.12 -7.74
CA ALA A 9 -10.35 8.50 -8.34
C ALA A 9 -10.74 7.34 -9.26
N ASP A 10 -10.04 7.20 -10.37
CA ASP A 10 -10.20 6.06 -11.28
C ASP A 10 -9.64 4.78 -10.68
N LEU A 11 -8.66 4.91 -9.81
CA LEU A 11 -8.01 3.79 -9.13
C LEU A 11 -7.44 4.28 -7.80
N VAL A 12 -7.74 3.56 -6.73
CA VAL A 12 -7.13 3.77 -5.43
C VAL A 12 -6.03 2.71 -5.26
N VAL A 13 -4.81 3.16 -5.03
CA VAL A 13 -3.66 2.27 -4.81
C VAL A 13 -3.21 2.39 -3.36
N GLY A 14 -3.02 1.26 -2.70
CA GLY A 14 -2.55 1.26 -1.34
C GLY A 14 -1.83 -0.03 -0.98
N PHE A 15 -1.35 -0.09 0.26
CA PHE A 15 -0.73 -1.28 0.83
C PHE A 15 -1.51 -1.63 2.10
N ASN A 16 -2.20 -2.76 2.07
CA ASN A 16 -3.08 -3.22 3.15
C ASN A 16 -4.28 -2.29 3.43
N VAL A 17 -4.76 -1.55 2.41
CA VAL A 17 -5.89 -0.63 2.58
C VAL A 17 -7.21 -1.38 2.81
N ILE A 18 -7.43 -2.49 2.10
CA ILE A 18 -8.66 -3.27 2.22
C ILE A 18 -8.76 -3.90 3.61
N GLY A 19 -7.66 -4.44 4.12
CA GLY A 19 -7.66 -5.11 5.41
C GLY A 19 -7.59 -4.18 6.61
N PHE A 20 -7.08 -2.95 6.43
CA PHE A 20 -6.86 -2.03 7.54
C PHE A 20 -7.56 -0.68 7.34
N ASP A 21 -7.15 0.11 6.35
CA ASP A 21 -7.61 1.49 6.20
C ASP A 21 -9.13 1.56 6.00
N TYR A 22 -9.68 0.72 5.14
CA TYR A 22 -11.12 0.69 4.91
C TYR A 22 -11.88 0.22 6.15
N THR A 23 -11.32 -0.70 6.90
CA THR A 23 -11.92 -1.18 8.15
C THR A 23 -12.00 -0.06 9.18
N VAL A 24 -10.94 0.73 9.32
CA VAL A 24 -10.91 1.89 10.20
C VAL A 24 -11.93 2.94 9.74
N LEU A 25 -11.94 3.26 8.44
CA LEU A 25 -12.82 4.30 7.90
C LEU A 25 -14.31 3.95 7.99
N ARG A 26 -14.67 2.67 8.02
CA ARG A 26 -16.06 2.24 8.23
C ARG A 26 -16.63 2.73 9.56
N GLY A 27 -15.78 2.96 10.55
CA GLY A 27 -16.19 3.52 11.83
C GLY A 27 -16.56 5.00 11.75
N TYR A 28 -16.16 5.70 10.70
CA TYR A 28 -16.34 7.13 10.52
C TYR A 28 -17.21 7.51 9.33
N SER A 29 -17.51 6.57 8.43
CA SER A 29 -18.29 6.82 7.23
C SER A 29 -19.18 5.63 6.91
N LYS A 30 -20.40 5.92 6.41
CA LYS A 30 -21.34 4.89 5.94
C LYS A 30 -21.08 4.45 4.52
N PHE A 31 -20.04 4.99 3.87
CA PHE A 31 -19.69 4.67 2.50
C PHE A 31 -19.29 3.19 2.36
N ASP A 32 -19.76 2.55 1.28
CA ASP A 32 -19.38 1.17 0.98
C ASP A 32 -18.06 1.15 0.22
N PHE A 33 -16.97 0.89 0.92
CA PHE A 33 -15.63 0.89 0.35
C PHE A 33 -15.40 -0.24 -0.66
N LYS A 34 -16.28 -1.24 -0.70
CA LYS A 34 -16.21 -2.31 -1.71
C LYS A 34 -16.49 -1.79 -3.11
N THR A 35 -17.16 -0.64 -3.24
CA THR A 35 -17.45 -0.03 -4.54
C THR A 35 -16.25 0.71 -5.12
N LEU A 36 -15.20 0.98 -4.33
CA LEU A 36 -14.01 1.63 -4.81
C LEU A 36 -13.17 0.68 -5.67
N ASN A 37 -12.71 1.20 -6.81
CA ASN A 37 -11.76 0.48 -7.65
C ASN A 37 -10.39 0.54 -6.99
N THR A 38 -9.98 -0.53 -6.33
CA THR A 38 -8.81 -0.55 -5.45
C THR A 38 -7.80 -1.59 -5.91
N LEU A 39 -6.53 -1.17 -6.00
CA LEU A 39 -5.38 -2.07 -6.08
C LEU A 39 -4.67 -2.07 -4.72
N ASP A 40 -4.78 -3.15 -3.99
CA ASP A 40 -4.07 -3.33 -2.72
C ASP A 40 -2.82 -4.18 -2.98
N ILE A 41 -1.65 -3.55 -2.92
CA ILE A 41 -0.38 -4.19 -3.27
C ILE A 41 -0.11 -5.40 -2.36
N LEU A 42 -0.41 -5.30 -1.06
CA LEU A 42 -0.23 -6.44 -0.16
C LEU A 42 -1.09 -7.63 -0.57
N ARG A 43 -2.33 -7.37 -0.98
CA ARG A 43 -3.23 -8.43 -1.45
C ARG A 43 -2.71 -9.10 -2.72
N GLU A 44 -2.20 -8.30 -3.65
CA GLU A 44 -1.58 -8.82 -4.88
C GLU A 44 -0.38 -9.69 -4.57
N ILE A 45 0.48 -9.27 -3.65
CA ILE A 45 1.63 -10.04 -3.22
C ILE A 45 1.19 -11.34 -2.55
N HIS A 46 0.22 -11.26 -1.66
CA HIS A 46 -0.29 -12.43 -0.92
C HIS A 46 -0.89 -13.47 -1.86
N GLN A 47 -1.60 -13.04 -2.89
CA GLN A 47 -2.17 -13.95 -3.89
C GLN A 47 -1.09 -14.73 -4.64
N ARG A 48 0.06 -14.13 -4.88
CA ARG A 48 1.16 -14.75 -5.62
C ARG A 48 2.08 -15.59 -4.75
N LEU A 49 2.39 -15.11 -3.54
CA LEU A 49 3.32 -15.77 -2.63
C LEU A 49 2.66 -16.72 -1.63
N ARG A 50 1.37 -16.50 -1.35
CA ARG A 50 0.59 -17.24 -0.34
C ARG A 50 1.02 -16.92 1.10
N TYR A 51 1.83 -15.88 1.30
CA TYR A 51 2.18 -15.35 2.62
C TYR A 51 2.36 -13.83 2.53
N ARG A 52 2.35 -13.17 3.69
CA ARG A 52 2.41 -11.72 3.78
C ARG A 52 3.86 -11.23 3.79
N VAL A 53 4.09 -10.10 3.11
CA VAL A 53 5.40 -9.42 3.12
C VAL A 53 5.15 -7.98 3.52
N SER A 54 6.05 -7.41 4.35
CA SER A 54 5.90 -6.03 4.81
C SER A 54 6.22 -5.03 3.71
N LEU A 55 5.62 -3.84 3.82
CA LEU A 55 5.92 -2.71 2.92
C LEU A 55 7.41 -2.36 2.96
N ASP A 56 8.03 -2.35 4.15
CA ASP A 56 9.45 -2.05 4.30
C ASP A 56 10.33 -3.08 3.59
N SER A 57 10.00 -4.36 3.67
CA SER A 57 10.75 -5.41 3.00
C SER A 57 10.73 -5.26 1.49
N VAL A 58 9.55 -5.03 0.92
CA VAL A 58 9.38 -4.83 -0.53
C VAL A 58 10.03 -3.53 -0.97
N GLY A 59 9.86 -2.46 -0.21
CA GLY A 59 10.46 -1.16 -0.52
C GLY A 59 11.98 -1.19 -0.49
N LYS A 60 12.56 -1.85 0.50
CA LYS A 60 14.01 -1.98 0.59
C LYS A 60 14.58 -2.79 -0.56
N ALA A 61 13.98 -3.93 -0.87
CA ALA A 61 14.48 -4.80 -1.93
C ALA A 61 14.26 -4.22 -3.32
N THR A 62 13.13 -3.55 -3.56
CA THR A 62 12.76 -3.03 -4.88
C THR A 62 13.41 -1.67 -5.16
N LEU A 63 13.36 -0.76 -4.19
CA LEU A 63 13.74 0.65 -4.37
C LEU A 63 14.96 1.06 -3.55
N ASN A 64 15.52 0.14 -2.76
CA ASN A 64 16.56 0.45 -1.79
C ASN A 64 16.15 1.55 -0.81
N ALA A 65 14.87 1.59 -0.47
CA ALA A 65 14.32 2.59 0.43
C ALA A 65 14.79 2.35 1.87
N ALA A 66 15.03 3.44 2.60
CA ALA A 66 15.35 3.35 4.02
C ALA A 66 14.14 2.81 4.79
N LYS A 67 14.42 2.06 5.86
CA LYS A 67 13.36 1.56 6.72
C LYS A 67 12.61 2.73 7.36
N THR A 68 11.29 2.74 7.26
CA THR A 68 10.44 3.66 7.99
C THR A 68 10.17 3.12 9.40
N ALA A 69 9.66 3.97 10.29
CA ALA A 69 9.25 3.53 11.62
C ALA A 69 8.13 2.48 11.49
N ASP A 70 8.08 1.53 12.41
CA ASP A 70 7.04 0.51 12.41
C ASP A 70 5.73 1.00 13.07
N GLY A 71 4.69 0.17 13.01
CA GLY A 71 3.39 0.50 13.58
C GLY A 71 3.42 0.73 15.09
N LEU A 72 4.33 0.05 15.81
CA LEU A 72 4.49 0.25 17.26
C LEU A 72 5.02 1.63 17.56
N MET A 73 5.95 2.14 16.76
CA MET A 73 6.44 3.52 16.90
C MET A 73 5.34 4.54 16.62
N ALA A 74 4.53 4.31 15.59
CA ALA A 74 3.40 5.17 15.28
C ALA A 74 2.40 5.23 16.45
N LEU A 75 2.12 4.10 17.06
CA LEU A 75 1.25 4.03 18.23
C LEU A 75 1.83 4.78 19.42
N LYS A 76 3.14 4.65 19.66
CA LYS A 76 3.84 5.39 20.71
C LYS A 76 3.74 6.91 20.48
N TRP A 77 3.98 7.35 19.25
CA TRP A 77 3.87 8.78 18.90
C TRP A 77 2.44 9.30 19.09
N PHE A 78 1.45 8.50 18.76
CA PHE A 78 0.06 8.87 18.99
C PHE A 78 -0.23 9.09 20.47
N LYS A 79 0.22 8.17 21.34
CA LYS A 79 0.05 8.28 22.79
C LYS A 79 0.78 9.48 23.38
N GLU A 80 1.92 9.86 22.77
CA GLU A 80 2.72 11.02 23.19
C GLU A 80 2.27 12.33 22.57
N GLY A 81 1.25 12.31 21.70
CA GLY A 81 0.76 13.50 21.03
C GLY A 81 1.65 14.03 19.92
N LYS A 82 2.58 13.22 19.42
CA LYS A 82 3.54 13.64 18.39
C LYS A 82 2.96 13.47 16.99
N MET A 83 1.93 14.26 16.67
CA MET A 83 1.18 14.14 15.43
C MET A 83 2.02 14.45 14.18
N ASN A 84 2.98 15.36 14.28
CA ASN A 84 3.87 15.67 13.16
C ASN A 84 4.74 14.49 12.74
N LEU A 85 5.17 13.66 13.69
CA LEU A 85 5.93 12.44 13.38
C LEU A 85 5.05 11.38 12.73
N ILE A 86 3.77 11.30 13.14
CA ILE A 86 2.80 10.41 12.52
C ILE A 86 2.52 10.82 11.08
N GLU A 87 2.32 12.11 10.83
CA GLU A 87 2.11 12.64 9.48
C GLU A 87 3.29 12.30 8.56
N GLU A 88 4.50 12.52 9.04
CA GLU A 88 5.71 12.20 8.28
C GLU A 88 5.80 10.71 7.97
N TYR A 89 5.50 9.87 8.94
CA TYR A 89 5.46 8.42 8.77
C TYR A 89 4.45 8.00 7.69
N CYS A 90 3.22 8.51 7.78
CA CYS A 90 2.16 8.20 6.82
C CYS A 90 2.52 8.70 5.41
N GLN A 91 3.10 9.90 5.31
CA GLN A 91 3.51 10.46 4.02
C GLN A 91 4.59 9.61 3.37
N LYS A 92 5.58 9.13 4.13
CA LYS A 92 6.63 8.26 3.61
C LYS A 92 6.05 6.94 3.10
N ASP A 93 5.09 6.37 3.83
CA ASP A 93 4.43 5.13 3.40
C ASP A 93 3.63 5.33 2.11
N VAL A 94 2.94 6.45 1.97
CA VAL A 94 2.20 6.79 0.74
C VAL A 94 3.15 6.95 -0.44
N GLU A 95 4.26 7.68 -0.25
CA GLU A 95 5.26 7.88 -1.30
C GLU A 95 5.91 6.55 -1.71
N LEU A 96 6.25 5.72 -0.74
CA LEU A 96 6.83 4.40 -1.00
C LEU A 96 5.87 3.52 -1.78
N THR A 97 4.60 3.51 -1.38
CA THR A 97 3.53 2.75 -2.06
C THR A 97 3.37 3.23 -3.51
N ARG A 98 3.36 4.55 -3.72
CA ARG A 98 3.28 5.15 -5.06
C ARG A 98 4.46 4.68 -5.93
N ASP A 99 5.65 4.75 -5.41
CA ASP A 99 6.86 4.41 -6.16
C ASP A 99 6.92 2.91 -6.47
N LEU A 100 6.45 2.06 -5.56
CA LEU A 100 6.32 0.62 -5.79
C LEU A 100 5.31 0.32 -6.89
N PHE A 101 4.19 1.04 -6.90
CA PHE A 101 3.18 0.86 -7.94
C PHE A 101 3.74 1.21 -9.32
N TYR A 102 4.41 2.35 -9.45
CA TYR A 102 5.04 2.72 -10.72
C TYR A 102 6.13 1.76 -11.15
N TYR A 103 6.94 1.28 -10.21
CA TYR A 103 7.96 0.27 -10.51
C TYR A 103 7.32 -1.02 -11.03
N GLY A 104 6.27 -1.50 -10.37
CA GLY A 104 5.56 -2.71 -10.79
C GLY A 104 4.89 -2.59 -12.16
N LEU A 105 4.37 -1.40 -12.49
CA LEU A 105 3.83 -1.13 -13.81
C LEU A 105 4.91 -1.18 -14.89
N LYS A 106 6.07 -0.57 -14.61
CA LYS A 106 7.15 -0.45 -15.59
C LYS A 106 7.89 -1.77 -15.79
N GLU A 107 8.25 -2.45 -14.70
CA GLU A 107 9.14 -3.60 -14.74
C GLU A 107 8.42 -4.95 -14.74
N SER A 108 7.12 -4.96 -14.41
CA SER A 108 6.29 -6.16 -14.31
C SER A 108 6.72 -7.11 -13.19
N TYR A 109 7.40 -6.60 -12.17
CA TYR A 109 7.72 -7.35 -10.96
C TYR A 109 8.03 -6.40 -9.80
N LEU A 110 7.96 -6.93 -8.59
CA LEU A 110 8.50 -6.32 -7.38
C LEU A 110 9.51 -7.29 -6.78
N LEU A 111 10.33 -6.79 -5.86
CA LEU A 111 11.36 -7.59 -5.20
C LEU A 111 11.13 -7.64 -3.69
N PHE A 112 11.51 -8.74 -3.06
CA PHE A 112 11.57 -8.85 -1.61
C PHE A 112 12.74 -9.75 -1.22
N ASP A 113 13.23 -9.58 0.00
CA ASP A 113 14.31 -10.41 0.52
C ASP A 113 13.72 -11.52 1.38
N ARG A 114 13.91 -12.76 0.96
CA ARG A 114 13.49 -13.93 1.72
C ARG A 114 14.60 -14.35 2.66
N LYS A 115 14.26 -14.52 3.93
CA LYS A 115 15.23 -14.88 4.96
C LYS A 115 15.96 -16.18 4.56
N ASN A 116 17.31 -16.12 4.52
CA ASN A 116 18.20 -17.23 4.18
C ASN A 116 18.16 -17.69 2.72
N GLU A 117 17.34 -17.04 1.86
CA GLU A 117 17.24 -17.45 0.44
C GLU A 117 17.61 -16.32 -0.53
N GLY A 118 17.83 -15.10 -0.02
CA GLY A 118 18.22 -13.96 -0.85
C GLY A 118 17.03 -13.24 -1.47
N ARG A 119 17.32 -12.47 -2.50
CA ARG A 119 16.32 -11.61 -3.15
C ARG A 119 15.48 -12.40 -4.15
N MET A 120 14.17 -12.24 -4.01
CA MET A 120 13.17 -12.95 -4.82
C MET A 120 12.34 -11.95 -5.62
N ARG A 121 11.86 -12.37 -6.80
CA ARG A 121 10.94 -11.58 -7.62
C ARG A 121 9.50 -12.00 -7.37
N ILE A 122 8.63 -11.00 -7.35
CA ILE A 122 7.18 -11.20 -7.34
C ILE A 122 6.69 -10.79 -8.73
N PRO A 123 6.38 -11.73 -9.63
CA PRO A 123 5.94 -11.37 -10.98
C PRO A 123 4.56 -10.72 -10.93
N LEU A 124 4.38 -9.68 -11.76
CA LEU A 124 3.15 -8.91 -11.84
C LEU A 124 2.68 -8.82 -13.28
N ASP A 125 1.36 -8.66 -13.43
CA ASP A 125 0.71 -8.49 -14.72
C ASP A 125 -0.12 -7.20 -14.77
N TRP A 126 0.30 -6.20 -14.02
CA TRP A 126 -0.43 -4.94 -13.92
C TRP A 126 -0.39 -4.17 -15.24
N LYS A 127 -1.59 -3.81 -15.72
CA LYS A 127 -1.77 -2.94 -16.87
C LYS A 127 -2.72 -1.83 -16.46
N LEU A 128 -2.25 -0.59 -16.53
CA LEU A 128 -3.02 0.54 -16.05
C LEU A 128 -4.38 0.65 -16.74
N ASP A 129 -4.44 0.40 -18.05
CA ASP A 129 -5.69 0.47 -18.80
C ASP A 129 -6.74 -0.54 -18.31
N ASP A 130 -6.29 -1.69 -17.78
CA ASP A 130 -7.18 -2.72 -17.25
C ASP A 130 -7.62 -2.42 -15.82
N MET A 131 -6.87 -1.59 -15.10
CA MET A 131 -7.09 -1.32 -13.69
C MET A 131 -7.89 -0.06 -13.43
N VAL A 132 -7.84 0.94 -14.32
CA VAL A 132 -8.58 2.18 -14.14
C VAL A 132 -10.07 1.98 -14.33
N LYS A 133 -10.85 2.80 -13.62
CA LYS A 133 -12.30 2.79 -13.72
C LYS A 133 -12.71 3.24 -15.12
N LYS A 134 -13.48 2.38 -15.82
CA LYS A 134 -13.97 2.71 -17.16
C LYS A 134 -15.25 3.52 -17.05
N GLU A 135 -15.35 4.57 -17.86
CA GLU A 135 -16.61 5.28 -18.02
C GLU A 135 -17.57 4.42 -18.86
N GLU A 136 -18.80 4.30 -18.38
CA GLU A 136 -19.86 3.62 -19.13
C GLU A 136 -20.52 4.55 -20.14
#